data_811018eb1762cd31e94a95a06ef06e7c
#
_entry.id   811018eb1762cd31e94a95a06ef06e7c
#
_cell.length_a   1.000
_cell.length_b   1.000
_cell.length_c   1.000
_cell.angle_alpha   90.00
_cell.angle_beta   90.00
_cell.angle_gamma   90.00
#
_symmetry.space_group_name_H-M   'P 1'
#
loop_
_entity.id
_entity.type
_entity.pdbx_description
1 polymer ?
#
loop_
_entity_poly.entity_id
_entity_poly.type
_entity_poly.pdbx_seq_one_letter_code
_entity_poly.pdbx_strand_id
1 'polypeptide(L)'
;MSDSDIADSLQHPRKSLGDRHRSQSQKYVNLALDENGHVIQERTVNLEWGEQSARQAVLHDFTNPENWKVLVRVKSLLGDSEGIRSVLEDLFSVLGRKPEQLSQLEHIDFLSS
;
A
#
# COMPACT_ATOMS: atom_id res chain seq x y z
N MET A 1 21.06 -10.36 -19.75
CA MET A 1 20.86 -9.64 -18.49
C MET A 1 22.08 -8.78 -18.19
N SER A 2 21.89 -7.51 -17.91
CA SER A 2 23.01 -6.62 -17.65
C SER A 2 23.49 -6.77 -16.20
N ASP A 3 24.74 -6.40 -15.94
CA ASP A 3 25.30 -6.44 -14.59
C ASP A 3 24.54 -5.48 -13.65
N SER A 4 23.98 -4.38 -14.18
CA SER A 4 23.21 -3.44 -13.38
C SER A 4 21.86 -4.06 -12.93
N ASP A 5 21.23 -4.90 -13.73
CA ASP A 5 20.00 -5.58 -13.32
C ASP A 5 20.26 -6.55 -12.17
N ILE A 6 21.39 -7.25 -12.22
CA ILE A 6 21.78 -8.16 -11.14
C ILE A 6 22.09 -7.37 -9.88
N ALA A 7 22.82 -6.27 -10.00
CA ALA A 7 23.17 -5.41 -8.88
C ALA A 7 21.92 -4.82 -8.23
N ASP A 8 20.98 -4.31 -9.02
CA ASP A 8 19.71 -3.77 -8.52
C ASP A 8 18.90 -4.84 -7.78
N SER A 9 18.83 -6.04 -8.34
CA SER A 9 18.12 -7.15 -7.73
C SER A 9 18.71 -7.53 -6.38
N LEU A 10 20.03 -7.47 -6.24
CA LEU A 10 20.73 -7.78 -4.99
C LEU A 10 20.65 -6.63 -3.98
N GLN A 11 20.66 -5.38 -4.47
CA GLN A 11 20.64 -4.20 -3.61
C GLN A 11 19.25 -3.83 -3.11
N HIS A 12 18.19 -4.23 -3.83
CA HIS A 12 16.83 -3.83 -3.53
C HIS A 12 15.84 -5.00 -3.39
N PRO A 13 16.19 -6.06 -2.61
CA PRO A 13 15.26 -7.16 -2.42
C PRO A 13 13.97 -6.73 -1.71
N ARG A 14 14.05 -5.72 -0.82
CA ARG A 14 12.91 -5.18 -0.10
C ARG A 14 11.93 -4.51 -1.06
N LYS A 15 12.44 -3.74 -2.02
CA LYS A 15 11.61 -3.10 -3.03
C LYS A 15 10.87 -4.14 -3.85
N SER A 16 11.56 -5.17 -4.28
CA SER A 16 11.00 -6.25 -5.09
C SER A 16 9.88 -6.98 -4.35
N LEU A 17 10.10 -7.30 -3.08
CA LEU A 17 9.09 -7.93 -2.23
C LEU A 17 7.91 -7.00 -1.98
N GLY A 18 8.17 -5.73 -1.72
CA GLY A 18 7.12 -4.73 -1.53
C GLY A 18 6.23 -4.61 -2.76
N ASP A 19 6.84 -4.53 -3.95
CA ASP A 19 6.10 -4.44 -5.21
C ASP A 19 5.24 -5.68 -5.44
N ARG A 20 5.76 -6.85 -5.13
CA ARG A 20 5.04 -8.11 -5.27
C ARG A 20 3.80 -8.14 -4.38
N HIS A 21 3.94 -7.80 -3.11
CA HIS A 21 2.84 -7.78 -2.17
C HIS A 21 1.81 -6.71 -2.53
N ARG A 22 2.27 -5.55 -3.00
CA ARG A 22 1.37 -4.50 -3.46
C ARG A 22 0.54 -4.96 -4.65
N SER A 23 1.16 -5.59 -5.64
CA SER A 23 0.46 -6.14 -6.81
C SER A 23 -0.57 -7.17 -6.39
N GLN A 24 -0.22 -8.02 -5.44
CA GLN A 24 -1.13 -9.04 -4.92
C GLN A 24 -2.32 -8.40 -4.22
N SER A 25 -2.07 -7.36 -3.42
CA SER A 25 -3.13 -6.59 -2.77
C SER A 25 -4.10 -6.02 -3.80
N GLN A 26 -3.58 -5.40 -4.85
CA GLN A 26 -4.40 -4.82 -5.91
C GLN A 26 -5.27 -5.86 -6.61
N LYS A 27 -4.75 -7.07 -6.82
CA LYS A 27 -5.53 -8.16 -7.39
C LYS A 27 -6.69 -8.57 -6.50
N TYR A 28 -6.45 -8.71 -5.19
CA TYR A 28 -7.51 -9.03 -4.24
C TYR A 28 -8.58 -7.94 -4.20
N VAL A 29 -8.15 -6.68 -4.18
CA VAL A 29 -9.08 -5.55 -4.19
C VAL A 29 -9.96 -5.58 -5.43
N ASN A 30 -9.36 -5.79 -6.60
CA ASN A 30 -10.11 -5.85 -7.86
C ASN A 30 -11.13 -6.98 -7.87
N LEU A 31 -10.82 -8.12 -7.25
CA LEU A 31 -11.75 -9.23 -7.12
C LEU A 31 -12.96 -8.88 -6.25
N ALA A 32 -12.82 -7.93 -5.35
CA ALA A 32 -13.88 -7.52 -4.45
C ALA A 32 -14.77 -6.40 -5.01
N LEU A 33 -14.39 -5.81 -6.14
CA LEU A 33 -15.08 -4.67 -6.72
C LEU A 33 -15.88 -5.07 -7.97
N ASP A 34 -17.02 -4.40 -8.18
CA ASP A 34 -17.80 -4.55 -9.39
C ASP A 34 -17.27 -3.62 -10.51
N GLU A 35 -17.96 -3.59 -11.64
CA GLU A 35 -17.58 -2.77 -12.80
C GLU A 35 -17.52 -1.27 -12.48
N ASN A 36 -18.29 -0.83 -11.50
CA ASN A 36 -18.37 0.57 -11.10
C ASN A 36 -17.42 0.92 -9.96
N GLY A 37 -16.62 -0.05 -9.50
CA GLY A 37 -15.70 0.15 -8.39
C GLY A 37 -16.35 0.06 -7.03
N HIS A 38 -17.56 -0.48 -6.94
CA HIS A 38 -18.26 -0.66 -5.67
C HIS A 38 -17.95 -2.03 -5.08
N VAL A 39 -17.88 -2.09 -3.74
CA VAL A 39 -17.59 -3.33 -3.03
C VAL A 39 -18.74 -4.31 -3.16
N ILE A 40 -18.45 -5.54 -3.57
CA ILE A 40 -19.39 -6.63 -3.62
C ILE A 40 -19.41 -7.27 -2.23
N GLN A 41 -20.54 -7.18 -1.52
CA GLN A 41 -20.67 -7.62 -0.12
C GLN A 41 -20.19 -9.05 0.12
N GLU A 42 -20.50 -9.95 -0.78
CA GLU A 42 -20.13 -11.36 -0.66
C GLU A 42 -18.65 -11.61 -0.86
N ARG A 43 -17.91 -10.58 -1.27
CA ARG A 43 -16.46 -10.69 -1.57
C ARG A 43 -15.60 -9.86 -0.64
N THR A 44 -16.13 -9.43 0.49
CA THR A 44 -15.38 -8.63 1.47
C THR A 44 -14.16 -9.38 2.01
N VAL A 45 -14.17 -10.69 2.01
CA VAL A 45 -13.02 -11.50 2.42
C VAL A 45 -11.81 -11.20 1.53
N ASN A 46 -12.02 -10.88 0.25
CA ASN A 46 -10.93 -10.50 -0.65
C ASN A 46 -10.29 -9.18 -0.24
N LEU A 47 -11.08 -8.25 0.33
CA LEU A 47 -10.52 -7.01 0.89
C LEU A 47 -9.64 -7.29 2.10
N GLU A 48 -10.01 -8.25 2.93
CA GLU A 48 -9.19 -8.65 4.08
C GLU A 48 -7.86 -9.25 3.64
N TRP A 49 -7.89 -10.09 2.62
CA TRP A 49 -6.66 -10.63 2.02
C TRP A 49 -5.82 -9.52 1.38
N GLY A 50 -6.50 -8.56 0.71
CA GLY A 50 -5.85 -7.39 0.15
C GLY A 50 -5.16 -6.54 1.22
N GLU A 51 -5.80 -6.36 2.37
CA GLU A 51 -5.22 -5.65 3.51
C GLU A 51 -3.96 -6.35 4.01
N GLN A 52 -4.01 -7.68 4.15
CA GLN A 52 -2.84 -8.45 4.58
C GLN A 52 -1.66 -8.25 3.64
N SER A 53 -1.92 -8.33 2.34
CA SER A 53 -0.88 -8.14 1.33
C SER A 53 -0.35 -6.71 1.34
N ALA A 54 -1.22 -5.72 1.51
CA ALA A 54 -0.81 -4.32 1.60
C ALA A 54 0.07 -4.07 2.82
N ARG A 55 -0.25 -4.68 3.95
CA ARG A 55 0.59 -4.61 5.15
C ARG A 55 1.97 -5.20 4.90
N GLN A 56 2.03 -6.34 4.22
CA GLN A 56 3.30 -6.95 3.88
C GLN A 56 4.13 -6.06 2.96
N ALA A 57 3.47 -5.39 2.00
CA ALA A 57 4.16 -4.44 1.13
C ALA A 57 4.83 -3.32 1.93
N VAL A 58 4.11 -2.73 2.87
CA VAL A 58 4.64 -1.68 3.73
C VAL A 58 5.76 -2.21 4.62
N LEU A 59 5.61 -3.41 5.19
CA LEU A 59 6.64 -4.00 6.05
C LEU A 59 7.93 -4.27 5.30
N HIS A 60 7.85 -4.69 4.05
CA HIS A 60 9.05 -4.98 3.26
C HIS A 60 9.68 -3.72 2.67
N ASP A 61 8.89 -2.72 2.32
CA ASP A 61 9.38 -1.48 1.74
C ASP A 61 8.56 -0.29 2.22
N PHE A 62 8.84 0.14 3.43
CA PHE A 62 8.09 1.22 4.09
C PHE A 62 8.42 2.62 3.54
N THR A 63 9.44 2.75 2.71
CA THR A 63 9.81 4.04 2.12
C THR A 63 9.08 4.32 0.82
N ASN A 64 8.38 3.34 0.28
CA ASN A 64 7.64 3.50 -0.97
C ASN A 64 6.22 4.02 -0.68
N PRO A 65 5.89 5.25 -1.07
CA PRO A 65 4.57 5.82 -0.81
C PRO A 65 3.43 5.02 -1.45
N GLU A 66 3.68 4.34 -2.55
CA GLU A 66 2.66 3.54 -3.22
C GLU A 66 2.17 2.38 -2.34
N ASN A 67 3.06 1.81 -1.52
CA ASN A 67 2.69 0.74 -0.61
C ASN A 67 1.73 1.24 0.48
N TRP A 68 2.02 2.41 1.05
CA TRP A 68 1.14 3.04 2.04
C TRP A 68 -0.21 3.42 1.43
N LYS A 69 -0.18 3.92 0.21
CA LYS A 69 -1.38 4.34 -0.52
C LYS A 69 -2.35 3.18 -0.71
N VAL A 70 -1.84 2.02 -1.10
CA VAL A 70 -2.66 0.82 -1.27
C VAL A 70 -3.27 0.38 0.06
N LEU A 71 -2.49 0.41 1.14
CA LEU A 71 -2.98 0.04 2.47
C LEU A 71 -4.13 0.96 2.92
N VAL A 72 -3.97 2.28 2.74
CA VAL A 72 -5.03 3.24 3.07
C VAL A 72 -6.28 2.98 2.22
N ARG A 73 -6.09 2.71 0.94
CA ARG A 73 -7.21 2.43 0.03
C ARG A 73 -8.02 1.20 0.50
N VAL A 74 -7.34 0.11 0.83
CA VAL A 74 -8.02 -1.10 1.30
C VAL A 74 -8.78 -0.84 2.59
N LYS A 75 -8.17 -0.14 3.53
CA LYS A 75 -8.84 0.23 4.79
C LYS A 75 -10.04 1.13 4.55
N SER A 76 -9.95 2.03 3.59
CA SER A 76 -11.06 2.88 3.20
C SER A 76 -12.23 2.05 2.65
N LEU A 77 -11.92 1.08 1.79
CA LEU A 77 -12.93 0.19 1.22
C LEU A 77 -13.57 -0.70 2.29
N LEU A 78 -12.83 -1.06 3.33
CA LEU A 78 -13.35 -1.81 4.48
C LEU A 78 -14.16 -0.94 5.45
N GLY A 79 -14.14 0.38 5.28
CA GLY A 79 -14.79 1.31 6.18
C GLY A 79 -14.06 1.47 7.52
N ASP A 80 -12.77 1.18 7.56
CA ASP A 80 -11.97 1.19 8.78
C ASP A 80 -11.30 2.55 9.00
N SER A 81 -12.07 3.51 9.49
CA SER A 81 -11.59 4.89 9.72
C SER A 81 -10.51 4.95 10.79
N GLU A 82 -10.63 4.15 11.84
CA GLU A 82 -9.61 4.09 12.90
C GLU A 82 -8.31 3.50 12.38
N GLY A 83 -8.42 2.47 11.55
CA GLY A 83 -7.26 1.87 10.90
C GLY A 83 -6.53 2.84 9.99
N ILE A 84 -7.27 3.68 9.27
CA ILE A 84 -6.68 4.74 8.44
C ILE A 84 -5.90 5.71 9.30
N ARG A 85 -6.48 6.15 10.42
CA ARG A 85 -5.80 7.05 11.35
C ARG A 85 -4.50 6.44 11.87
N SER A 86 -4.53 5.18 12.28
CA SER A 86 -3.35 4.47 12.74
C SER A 86 -2.26 4.41 11.67
N VAL A 87 -2.65 4.11 10.44
CA VAL A 87 -1.70 4.05 9.31
C VAL A 87 -1.05 5.41 9.08
N LEU A 88 -1.84 6.48 9.12
CA LEU A 88 -1.31 7.83 8.93
C LEU A 88 -0.37 8.23 10.07
N GLU A 89 -0.68 7.85 11.30
CA GLU A 89 0.20 8.10 12.44
C GLU A 89 1.53 7.37 12.27
N ASP A 90 1.50 6.12 11.84
CA ASP A 90 2.70 5.34 11.58
C ASP A 90 3.51 5.95 10.44
N LEU A 91 2.84 6.38 9.39
CA LEU A 91 3.48 7.02 8.25
C LEU A 91 4.19 8.31 8.67
N PHE A 92 3.53 9.16 9.44
CA PHE A 92 4.14 10.38 9.95
C PHE A 92 5.31 10.09 10.87
N SER A 93 5.22 9.04 11.68
CA SER A 93 6.32 8.62 12.54
C SER A 93 7.55 8.20 11.74
N VAL A 94 7.34 7.50 10.63
CA VAL A 94 8.44 6.99 9.80
C VAL A 94 9.01 8.08 8.89
N LEU A 95 8.15 8.86 8.23
CA LEU A 95 8.56 9.80 7.19
C LEU A 95 8.56 11.26 7.64
N GLY A 96 7.84 11.58 8.70
CA GLY A 96 7.58 12.96 9.09
C GLY A 96 8.78 13.74 9.59
N ARG A 97 9.89 13.09 9.87
CA ARG A 97 11.09 13.75 10.38
C ARG A 97 11.98 14.34 9.28
N LYS A 98 11.72 13.98 8.03
CA LYS A 98 12.49 14.47 6.88
C LYS A 98 11.61 15.35 6.03
N PRO A 99 11.98 16.64 5.83
CA PRO A 99 11.16 17.57 5.05
C PRO A 99 10.84 17.08 3.65
N GLU A 100 11.78 16.41 3.01
CA GLU A 100 11.61 15.86 1.66
C GLU A 100 10.49 14.83 1.63
N GLN A 101 10.38 14.02 2.67
CA GLN A 101 9.35 12.98 2.77
C GLN A 101 8.00 13.57 3.11
N LEU A 102 7.98 14.67 3.88
CA LEU A 102 6.74 15.41 4.13
C LEU A 102 6.18 15.96 2.83
N SER A 103 7.06 16.47 1.96
CA SER A 103 6.66 16.95 0.65
C SER A 103 6.02 15.85 -0.18
N GLN A 104 6.55 14.64 -0.13
CA GLN A 104 5.96 13.48 -0.80
C GLN A 104 4.57 13.14 -0.25
N LEU A 105 4.37 13.28 1.06
CA LEU A 105 3.08 13.03 1.68
C LEU A 105 2.01 14.01 1.22
N GLU A 106 2.38 15.26 0.95
CA GLU A 106 1.47 16.26 0.43
C GLU A 106 0.92 15.91 -0.94
N HIS A 107 1.66 15.13 -1.72
CA HIS A 107 1.23 14.65 -3.03
C HIS A 107 0.38 13.38 -2.97
N ILE A 108 0.23 12.79 -1.79
CA ILE A 108 -0.59 11.60 -1.60
C ILE A 108 -1.90 12.02 -0.94
N ASP A 109 -2.98 11.90 -1.66
CA ASP A 109 -4.28 12.25 -1.14
C ASP A 109 -4.94 11.02 -0.52
N PHE A 110 -4.76 10.86 0.78
CA PHE A 110 -5.31 9.74 1.52
C PHE A 110 -6.79 9.89 1.84
N LEU A 111 -7.31 11.10 1.75
CA LEU A 111 -8.66 11.41 2.22
C LEU A 111 -9.69 11.58 1.10
N SER A 112 -9.25 11.82 -0.11
CA SER A 112 -10.16 11.90 -1.25
C SER A 112 -10.23 10.57 -1.95
N SER A 113 -11.19 9.84 -1.70
CA SER A 113 -11.39 8.55 -2.34
C SER A 113 -12.74 8.52 -3.02
#